data_41ab43a5aacba2f9153fee6915ccc3e1
#
_entry.id   41ab43a5aacba2f9153fee6915ccc3e1
#
_cell.length_a   1.000
_cell.length_b   1.000
_cell.length_c   1.000
_cell.angle_alpha   90.00
_cell.angle_beta   90.00
_cell.angle_gamma   90.00
#
_symmetry.space_group_name_H-M   'P 1'
#
loop_
_entity.id
_entity.type
_entity.pdbx_description
1 polymer ?
#
loop_
_entity_poly.entity_id
_entity_poly.type
_entity_poly.pdbx_seq_one_letter_code
_entity_poly.pdbx_strand_id
1 'polypeptide(L)'
;ISKSIERAQKKVEENNFGIRKHLLEYDDVMNKQRTVIYEKRRHALMGERIGMDITNVIWDRVVNIVEQNDYEGCREQFLKILAMECPFSEEEFDNAKREDLEERAFQSTMATFKRKTDRIESVAWPIIKEVEENQGAIYERIMVPITDGKRVYNIPCNLKEAYRTEAKDVVKQFERVIMLHI
;
A
#
# COMPACT_ATOMS: atom_id res chain seq x y z
N ILE A 1 -43.29 44.89 -11.90
CA ILE A 1 -41.96 45.04 -11.32
C ILE A 1 -41.75 43.99 -10.19
N SER A 2 -42.66 43.85 -9.20
CA SER A 2 -42.52 42.90 -8.08
C SER A 2 -42.40 41.45 -8.53
N LYS A 3 -43.22 40.98 -9.47
CA LYS A 3 -43.15 39.60 -10.00
C LYS A 3 -41.86 39.29 -10.76
N SER A 4 -41.24 40.30 -11.40
CA SER A 4 -39.98 40.11 -12.11
C SER A 4 -38.82 40.00 -11.12
N ILE A 5 -38.84 40.73 -10.03
CA ILE A 5 -37.85 40.69 -8.94
C ILE A 5 -37.96 39.31 -8.25
N GLU A 6 -39.17 38.88 -7.92
CA GLU A 6 -39.41 37.56 -7.30
C GLU A 6 -38.90 36.38 -8.14
N ARG A 7 -39.13 36.42 -9.47
CA ARG A 7 -38.59 35.42 -10.39
C ARG A 7 -37.06 35.44 -10.44
N ALA A 8 -36.45 36.64 -10.44
CA ALA A 8 -35.01 36.75 -10.44
C ALA A 8 -34.40 36.19 -9.13
N GLN A 9 -35.01 36.53 -8.00
CA GLN A 9 -34.58 35.99 -6.69
C GLN A 9 -34.68 34.46 -6.64
N LYS A 10 -35.81 33.92 -7.08
CA LYS A 10 -36.00 32.48 -7.13
C LYS A 10 -34.93 31.78 -7.99
N LYS A 11 -34.60 32.34 -9.15
CA LYS A 11 -33.57 31.80 -10.04
C LYS A 11 -32.18 31.81 -9.43
N VAL A 12 -31.84 32.90 -8.72
CA VAL A 12 -30.56 33.01 -7.98
C VAL A 12 -30.52 32.02 -6.82
N GLU A 13 -31.63 31.80 -6.12
CA GLU A 13 -31.71 30.86 -5.03
C GLU A 13 -31.59 29.41 -5.51
N GLU A 14 -32.24 29.06 -6.61
CA GLU A 14 -32.11 27.74 -7.27
C GLU A 14 -30.68 27.47 -7.73
N ASN A 15 -30.00 28.49 -8.30
CA ASN A 15 -28.61 28.35 -8.70
C ASN A 15 -27.68 28.18 -7.50
N ASN A 16 -27.85 28.96 -6.45
CA ASN A 16 -27.09 28.86 -5.21
C ASN A 16 -27.33 27.53 -4.49
N PHE A 17 -28.58 27.02 -4.55
CA PHE A 17 -28.89 25.69 -4.02
C PHE A 17 -28.15 24.59 -4.81
N GLY A 18 -28.14 24.68 -6.15
CA GLY A 18 -27.39 23.77 -7.01
C GLY A 18 -25.91 23.74 -6.68
N ILE A 19 -25.28 24.90 -6.54
CA ILE A 19 -23.87 25.01 -6.17
C ILE A 19 -23.60 24.39 -4.79
N ARG A 20 -24.42 24.71 -3.79
CA ARG A 20 -24.29 24.13 -2.44
C ARG A 20 -24.45 22.61 -2.44
N LYS A 21 -25.42 22.08 -3.22
CA LYS A 21 -25.62 20.64 -3.36
C LYS A 21 -24.38 19.95 -3.93
N HIS A 22 -23.81 20.47 -5.00
CA HIS A 22 -22.58 19.93 -5.57
C HIS A 22 -21.38 19.99 -4.61
N LEU A 23 -21.25 21.05 -3.82
CA LEU A 23 -20.21 21.14 -2.79
C LEU A 23 -20.38 20.07 -1.72
N LEU A 24 -21.61 19.80 -1.27
CA LEU A 24 -21.90 18.74 -0.30
C LEU A 24 -21.61 17.35 -0.88
N GLU A 25 -22.03 17.10 -2.12
CA GLU A 25 -21.76 15.82 -2.80
C GLU A 25 -20.23 15.59 -2.94
N TYR A 26 -19.46 16.62 -3.27
CA TYR A 26 -18.01 16.57 -3.32
C TYR A 26 -17.39 16.31 -1.94
N ASP A 27 -17.87 17.02 -0.91
CA ASP A 27 -17.39 16.86 0.47
C ASP A 27 -17.67 15.44 1.01
N ASP A 28 -18.82 14.86 0.67
CA ASP A 28 -19.16 13.47 1.01
C ASP A 28 -18.17 12.45 0.40
N VAL A 29 -17.79 12.66 -0.88
CA VAL A 29 -16.79 11.81 -1.53
C VAL A 29 -15.43 11.95 -0.87
N MET A 30 -15.01 13.18 -0.59
CA MET A 30 -13.73 13.47 0.08
C MET A 30 -13.69 12.89 1.50
N ASN A 31 -14.80 12.97 2.24
CA ASN A 31 -14.90 12.41 3.57
C ASN A 31 -14.84 10.88 3.56
N LYS A 32 -15.47 10.22 2.59
CA LYS A 32 -15.37 8.77 2.41
C LYS A 32 -13.92 8.34 2.13
N GLN A 33 -13.25 9.03 1.20
CA GLN A 33 -11.83 8.76 0.92
C GLN A 33 -10.95 8.97 2.15
N ARG A 34 -11.16 10.06 2.87
CA ARG A 34 -10.43 10.37 4.11
C ARG A 34 -10.62 9.27 5.16
N THR A 35 -11.85 8.81 5.36
CA THR A 35 -12.16 7.76 6.33
C THR A 35 -11.41 6.47 6.02
N VAL A 36 -11.40 6.01 4.76
CA VAL A 36 -10.65 4.81 4.34
C VAL A 36 -9.15 4.96 4.62
N ILE A 37 -8.57 6.12 4.30
CA ILE A 37 -7.15 6.39 4.57
C ILE A 37 -6.86 6.38 6.07
N TYR A 38 -7.70 7.02 6.87
CA TYR A 38 -7.52 7.05 8.32
C TYR A 38 -7.69 5.67 8.98
N GLU A 39 -8.59 4.83 8.48
CA GLU A 39 -8.73 3.44 8.95
C GLU A 39 -7.47 2.63 8.63
N LYS A 40 -6.96 2.69 7.41
CA LYS A 40 -5.70 2.02 7.03
C LYS A 40 -4.52 2.50 7.90
N ARG A 41 -4.40 3.82 8.11
CA ARG A 41 -3.37 4.38 9.00
C ARG A 41 -3.53 3.92 10.45
N ARG A 42 -4.75 3.84 10.94
CA ARG A 42 -5.03 3.35 12.29
C ARG A 42 -4.60 1.89 12.44
N HIS A 43 -4.94 1.02 11.46
CA HIS A 43 -4.48 -0.38 11.46
C HIS A 43 -2.95 -0.46 11.49
N ALA A 44 -2.26 0.36 10.68
CA ALA A 44 -0.81 0.42 10.70
C ALA A 44 -0.24 0.90 12.04
N LEU A 45 -0.85 1.92 12.67
CA LEU A 45 -0.43 2.44 13.97
C LEU A 45 -0.63 1.42 15.11
N MET A 46 -1.75 0.71 15.11
CA MET A 46 -2.09 -0.30 16.12
C MET A 46 -1.38 -1.64 15.86
N GLY A 47 -0.79 -1.84 14.70
CA GLY A 47 -0.17 -3.10 14.31
C GLY A 47 -1.17 -4.20 13.96
N GLU A 48 -2.43 -3.83 13.75
CA GLU A 48 -3.53 -4.76 13.45
C GLU A 48 -3.67 -4.96 11.94
N ARG A 49 -3.89 -6.20 11.51
CA ARG A 49 -4.27 -6.59 10.13
C ARG A 49 -3.36 -6.12 9.00
N ILE A 50 -2.15 -5.64 9.30
CA ILE A 50 -1.22 -5.08 8.29
C ILE A 50 -0.99 -6.07 7.13
N GLY A 51 -0.74 -7.34 7.44
CA GLY A 51 -0.55 -8.36 6.43
C GLY A 51 -1.76 -8.53 5.50
N MET A 52 -2.98 -8.46 6.05
CA MET A 52 -4.22 -8.51 5.25
C MET A 52 -4.39 -7.26 4.39
N ASP A 53 -4.11 -6.09 4.94
CA ASP A 53 -4.22 -4.83 4.19
C ASP A 53 -3.21 -4.78 3.03
N ILE A 54 -1.97 -5.23 3.25
CA ILE A 54 -0.96 -5.37 2.18
C ILE A 54 -1.41 -6.38 1.13
N THR A 55 -1.93 -7.53 1.55
CA THR A 55 -2.45 -8.55 0.63
C THR A 55 -3.57 -8.01 -0.25
N ASN A 56 -4.53 -7.28 0.35
CA ASN A 56 -5.62 -6.64 -0.40
C ASN A 56 -5.10 -5.58 -1.38
N VAL A 57 -4.15 -4.74 -0.97
CA VAL A 57 -3.55 -3.73 -1.86
C VAL A 57 -2.83 -4.39 -3.04
N ILE A 58 -2.13 -5.50 -2.80
CA ILE A 58 -1.48 -6.27 -3.87
C ILE A 58 -2.53 -6.86 -4.82
N TRP A 59 -3.59 -7.46 -4.28
CA TRP A 59 -4.68 -8.00 -5.07
C TRP A 59 -5.32 -6.94 -5.97
N ASP A 60 -5.79 -5.82 -5.37
CA ASP A 60 -6.41 -4.71 -6.09
C ASP A 60 -5.49 -4.19 -7.20
N ARG A 61 -4.17 -4.13 -6.93
CA ARG A 61 -3.21 -3.66 -7.92
C ARG A 61 -3.02 -4.63 -9.07
N VAL A 62 -2.94 -5.93 -8.78
CA VAL A 62 -2.81 -6.99 -9.79
C VAL A 62 -4.03 -7.02 -10.70
N VAL A 63 -5.24 -7.01 -10.13
CA VAL A 63 -6.50 -6.95 -10.89
C VAL A 63 -6.52 -5.73 -11.80
N ASN A 64 -6.23 -4.54 -11.28
CA ASN A 64 -6.17 -3.32 -12.09
C ASN A 64 -5.16 -3.40 -13.25
N ILE A 65 -3.99 -4.04 -13.04
CA ILE A 65 -3.00 -4.20 -14.11
C ILE A 65 -3.56 -5.12 -15.20
N VAL A 66 -4.15 -6.26 -14.84
CA VAL A 66 -4.63 -7.27 -15.80
C VAL A 66 -5.88 -6.79 -16.55
N GLU A 67 -6.78 -6.08 -15.87
CA GLU A 67 -8.04 -5.62 -16.48
C GLU A 67 -7.88 -4.40 -17.41
N GLN A 68 -6.97 -3.47 -17.06
CA GLN A 68 -6.89 -2.17 -17.72
C GLN A 68 -5.83 -2.06 -18.80
N ASN A 69 -5.02 -3.08 -19.00
CA ASN A 69 -3.90 -3.05 -19.94
C ASN A 69 -3.99 -4.21 -20.96
N ASP A 70 -3.32 -4.01 -22.09
CA ASP A 70 -2.91 -5.06 -23.00
C ASP A 70 -1.68 -5.81 -22.47
N TYR A 71 -1.19 -6.81 -23.18
CA TYR A 71 -0.04 -7.61 -22.74
C TYR A 71 1.23 -6.77 -22.48
N GLU A 72 1.58 -5.88 -23.42
CA GLU A 72 2.75 -5.01 -23.27
C GLU A 72 2.58 -4.03 -22.10
N GLY A 73 1.39 -3.48 -21.92
CA GLY A 73 1.06 -2.64 -20.77
C GLY A 73 1.17 -3.40 -19.45
N CYS A 74 0.66 -4.65 -19.39
CA CYS A 74 0.84 -5.52 -18.23
C CYS A 74 2.31 -5.74 -17.90
N ARG A 75 3.12 -6.11 -18.89
CA ARG A 75 4.56 -6.33 -18.74
C ARG A 75 5.28 -5.10 -18.18
N GLU A 76 4.96 -3.94 -18.72
CA GLU A 76 5.53 -2.68 -18.25
C GLU A 76 5.11 -2.35 -16.81
N GLN A 77 3.84 -2.54 -16.47
CA GLN A 77 3.31 -2.25 -15.15
C GLN A 77 3.82 -3.24 -14.10
N PHE A 78 3.92 -4.54 -14.40
CA PHE A 78 4.53 -5.52 -13.50
C PHE A 78 5.98 -5.15 -13.18
N LEU A 79 6.75 -4.73 -14.18
CA LEU A 79 8.14 -4.31 -13.96
C LEU A 79 8.25 -3.00 -13.18
N LYS A 80 7.45 -1.99 -13.51
CA LYS A 80 7.53 -0.65 -12.90
C LYS A 80 6.99 -0.61 -11.48
N ILE A 81 5.85 -1.28 -11.23
CA ILE A 81 5.11 -1.16 -9.96
C ILE A 81 5.48 -2.28 -9.00
N LEU A 82 5.46 -3.53 -9.49
CA LEU A 82 5.69 -4.70 -8.64
C LEU A 82 7.16 -5.15 -8.63
N ALA A 83 7.99 -4.57 -9.50
CA ALA A 83 9.42 -4.89 -9.68
C ALA A 83 9.63 -6.39 -9.86
N MET A 84 8.85 -6.98 -10.78
CA MET A 84 8.90 -8.38 -11.20
C MET A 84 8.58 -8.52 -12.68
N GLU A 85 8.99 -9.61 -13.28
CA GLU A 85 8.62 -9.97 -14.64
C GLU A 85 7.14 -10.38 -14.71
N CYS A 86 6.50 -10.16 -15.87
CA CYS A 86 5.14 -10.60 -16.12
C CYS A 86 5.04 -12.13 -15.99
N PRO A 87 4.10 -12.66 -15.17
CA PRO A 87 4.05 -14.09 -14.86
C PRO A 87 3.39 -14.96 -15.92
N PHE A 88 3.00 -14.38 -17.06
CA PHE A 88 2.37 -15.06 -18.19
C PHE A 88 2.91 -14.54 -19.52
N SER A 89 2.83 -15.36 -20.57
CA SER A 89 3.20 -15.01 -21.95
C SER A 89 2.06 -14.30 -22.68
N GLU A 90 2.35 -13.74 -23.86
CA GLU A 90 1.35 -13.10 -24.73
C GLU A 90 0.29 -14.10 -25.18
N GLU A 91 0.73 -15.33 -25.55
CA GLU A 91 -0.19 -16.40 -25.95
C GLU A 91 -1.15 -16.81 -24.81
N GLU A 92 -0.65 -16.85 -23.58
CA GLU A 92 -1.47 -17.15 -22.41
C GLU A 92 -2.43 -16.00 -22.10
N PHE A 93 -2.00 -14.74 -22.27
CA PHE A 93 -2.83 -13.56 -22.05
C PHE A 93 -4.03 -13.51 -23.01
N ASP A 94 -3.84 -13.90 -24.27
CA ASP A 94 -4.89 -13.89 -25.29
C ASP A 94 -5.87 -15.06 -25.15
N ASN A 95 -5.42 -16.21 -24.66
CA ASN A 95 -6.20 -17.44 -24.64
C ASN A 95 -6.80 -17.79 -23.26
N ALA A 96 -6.23 -17.30 -22.17
CA ALA A 96 -6.71 -17.62 -20.83
C ALA A 96 -7.84 -16.67 -20.38
N LYS A 97 -8.62 -17.13 -19.41
CA LYS A 97 -9.61 -16.27 -18.77
C LYS A 97 -8.90 -15.21 -17.89
N ARG A 98 -9.48 -14.02 -17.83
CA ARG A 98 -8.91 -12.92 -16.99
C ARG A 98 -8.77 -13.31 -15.53
N GLU A 99 -9.75 -13.97 -14.96
CA GLU A 99 -9.75 -14.46 -13.58
C GLU A 99 -8.56 -15.40 -13.30
N ASP A 100 -8.22 -16.31 -14.23
CA ASP A 100 -7.09 -17.23 -14.08
C ASP A 100 -5.75 -16.48 -14.15
N LEU A 101 -5.66 -15.44 -14.99
CA LEU A 101 -4.47 -14.59 -15.09
C LEU A 101 -4.27 -13.74 -13.82
N GLU A 102 -5.35 -13.20 -13.27
CA GLU A 102 -5.33 -12.43 -12.02
C GLU A 102 -4.84 -13.28 -10.86
N GLU A 103 -5.41 -14.47 -10.68
CA GLU A 103 -5.02 -15.39 -9.61
C GLU A 103 -3.54 -15.78 -9.74
N ARG A 104 -3.10 -16.17 -10.95
CA ARG A 104 -1.70 -16.53 -11.22
C ARG A 104 -0.75 -15.35 -10.99
N ALA A 105 -1.13 -14.17 -11.43
CA ALA A 105 -0.38 -12.94 -11.22
C ALA A 105 -0.27 -12.60 -9.74
N PHE A 106 -1.36 -12.74 -9.00
CA PHE A 106 -1.39 -12.52 -7.56
C PHE A 106 -0.47 -13.49 -6.82
N GLN A 107 -0.57 -14.80 -7.09
CA GLN A 107 0.30 -15.80 -6.46
C GLN A 107 1.78 -15.55 -6.74
N SER A 108 2.13 -15.19 -7.98
CA SER A 108 3.50 -14.84 -8.36
C SER A 108 4.00 -13.58 -7.65
N THR A 109 3.12 -12.58 -7.52
CA THR A 109 3.43 -11.34 -6.79
C THR A 109 3.65 -11.60 -5.30
N MET A 110 2.80 -12.41 -4.68
CA MET A 110 2.93 -12.80 -3.27
C MET A 110 4.21 -13.61 -3.03
N ALA A 111 4.58 -14.52 -3.92
CA ALA A 111 5.84 -15.24 -3.85
C ALA A 111 7.06 -14.31 -3.96
N THR A 112 6.97 -13.30 -4.81
CA THR A 112 8.02 -12.28 -4.97
C THR A 112 8.10 -11.38 -3.73
N PHE A 113 6.97 -10.96 -3.19
CA PHE A 113 6.90 -10.21 -1.93
C PHE A 113 7.55 -10.99 -0.80
N LYS A 114 7.21 -12.27 -0.62
CA LYS A 114 7.81 -13.13 0.40
C LYS A 114 9.34 -13.24 0.22
N ARG A 115 9.83 -13.47 -0.98
CA ARG A 115 11.30 -13.51 -1.22
C ARG A 115 12.00 -12.20 -0.84
N LYS A 116 11.35 -11.06 -1.05
CA LYS A 116 11.90 -9.74 -0.67
C LYS A 116 11.92 -9.58 0.85
N THR A 117 10.88 -10.01 1.55
CA THR A 117 10.85 -9.97 3.03
C THR A 117 11.86 -10.92 3.65
N ASP A 118 11.98 -12.15 3.14
CA ASP A 118 12.98 -13.12 3.58
C ASP A 118 14.42 -12.58 3.39
N ARG A 119 14.65 -11.83 2.32
CA ARG A 119 15.94 -11.15 2.09
C ARG A 119 16.22 -10.06 3.12
N ILE A 120 15.21 -9.27 3.50
CA ILE A 120 15.34 -8.27 4.57
C ILE A 120 15.74 -8.95 5.88
N GLU A 121 15.06 -10.05 6.24
CA GLU A 121 15.38 -10.83 7.44
C GLU A 121 16.84 -11.34 7.39
N SER A 122 17.25 -11.92 6.28
CA SER A 122 18.60 -12.49 6.13
C SER A 122 19.72 -11.45 6.20
N VAL A 123 19.47 -10.21 5.79
CA VAL A 123 20.43 -9.10 5.89
C VAL A 123 20.42 -8.46 7.26
N ALA A 124 19.25 -8.30 7.87
CA ALA A 124 19.11 -7.67 9.18
C ALA A 124 19.57 -8.57 10.34
N TRP A 125 19.36 -9.88 10.23
CA TRP A 125 19.64 -10.82 11.31
C TRP A 125 21.09 -10.83 11.81
N PRO A 126 22.13 -10.92 10.96
CA PRO A 126 23.51 -10.90 11.42
C PRO A 126 23.86 -9.62 12.18
N ILE A 127 23.35 -8.48 11.72
CA ILE A 127 23.60 -7.15 12.33
C ILE A 127 22.94 -7.08 13.71
N ILE A 128 21.68 -7.51 13.83
CA ILE A 128 20.95 -7.54 15.09
C ILE A 128 21.64 -8.45 16.11
N LYS A 129 22.08 -9.62 15.65
CA LYS A 129 22.79 -10.59 16.48
C LYS A 129 24.10 -10.01 17.03
N GLU A 130 24.90 -9.39 16.17
CA GLU A 130 26.17 -8.76 16.56
C GLU A 130 25.95 -7.62 17.56
N VAL A 131 24.94 -6.77 17.35
CA VAL A 131 24.63 -5.66 18.26
C VAL A 131 24.12 -6.17 19.60
N GLU A 132 23.25 -7.18 19.63
CA GLU A 132 22.74 -7.75 20.90
C GLU A 132 23.88 -8.42 21.71
N GLU A 133 24.71 -9.22 21.05
CA GLU A 133 25.82 -9.92 21.72
C GLU A 133 26.89 -8.97 22.28
N ASN A 134 27.19 -7.87 21.57
CA ASN A 134 28.25 -6.93 21.98
C ASN A 134 27.74 -5.76 22.81
N GLN A 135 26.52 -5.29 22.59
CA GLN A 135 26.01 -4.03 23.14
C GLN A 135 24.56 -4.10 23.63
N GLY A 136 23.99 -5.29 23.76
CA GLY A 136 22.59 -5.50 24.15
C GLY A 136 22.18 -4.95 25.50
N ALA A 137 23.19 -4.74 26.41
CA ALA A 137 22.98 -4.09 27.70
C ALA A 137 22.88 -2.56 27.61
N ILE A 138 23.33 -1.96 26.49
CA ILE A 138 23.40 -0.51 26.30
C ILE A 138 22.21 0.00 25.51
N TYR A 139 21.81 -0.75 24.46
CA TYR A 139 20.76 -0.33 23.51
C TYR A 139 19.47 -1.14 23.68
N GLU A 140 18.39 -0.46 24.06
CA GLU A 140 17.05 -1.05 24.10
C GLU A 140 16.39 -0.98 22.71
N ARG A 141 16.68 0.09 21.96
CA ARG A 141 16.13 0.34 20.61
C ARG A 141 17.24 0.63 19.64
N ILE A 142 17.09 0.09 18.44
CA ILE A 142 17.99 0.32 17.32
C ILE A 142 17.21 0.81 16.10
N MET A 143 17.91 1.50 15.20
CA MET A 143 17.36 1.89 13.89
C MET A 143 18.01 1.02 12.82
N VAL A 144 17.20 0.22 12.13
CA VAL A 144 17.67 -0.64 11.03
C VAL A 144 17.43 0.07 9.71
N PRO A 145 18.48 0.49 8.99
CA PRO A 145 18.31 1.13 7.69
C PRO A 145 17.98 0.08 6.62
N ILE A 146 16.84 0.23 5.96
CA ILE A 146 16.41 -0.60 4.83
C ILE A 146 16.28 0.31 3.60
N THR A 147 16.81 -0.12 2.46
CA THR A 147 16.75 0.66 1.22
C THR A 147 16.06 -0.11 0.09
N ASP A 148 15.30 0.61 -0.70
CA ASP A 148 14.74 0.16 -1.98
C ASP A 148 15.62 0.53 -3.20
N GLY A 149 16.82 1.09 -2.93
CA GLY A 149 17.75 1.60 -3.94
C GLY A 149 17.52 3.08 -4.30
N LYS A 150 16.38 3.68 -3.91
CA LYS A 150 16.07 5.10 -4.10
C LYS A 150 15.92 5.84 -2.78
N ARG A 151 15.34 5.17 -1.77
CA ARG A 151 15.06 5.74 -0.45
C ARG A 151 15.65 4.84 0.63
N VAL A 152 15.99 5.45 1.76
CA VAL A 152 16.41 4.73 2.96
C VAL A 152 15.32 4.91 4.01
N TYR A 153 14.81 3.80 4.51
CA TYR A 153 13.82 3.75 5.59
C TYR A 153 14.53 3.32 6.87
N ASN A 154 14.56 4.20 7.86
CA ASN A 154 15.11 3.87 9.16
C ASN A 154 14.01 3.25 10.03
N ILE A 155 14.07 1.95 10.25
CA ILE A 155 13.05 1.19 10.93
C ILE A 155 13.39 1.09 12.42
N PRO A 156 12.58 1.70 13.31
CA PRO A 156 12.78 1.59 14.74
C PRO A 156 12.38 0.20 15.23
N CYS A 157 13.30 -0.53 15.83
CA CYS A 157 13.09 -1.86 16.37
C CYS A 157 13.52 -1.94 17.83
N ASN A 158 12.79 -2.74 18.64
CA ASN A 158 13.26 -3.15 19.95
C ASN A 158 14.29 -4.26 19.74
N LEU A 159 15.52 -4.06 20.25
CA LEU A 159 16.65 -4.96 20.00
C LEU A 159 16.38 -6.38 20.52
N LYS A 160 15.86 -6.52 21.74
CA LYS A 160 15.56 -7.82 22.34
C LYS A 160 14.46 -8.58 21.60
N GLU A 161 13.45 -7.86 21.12
CA GLU A 161 12.36 -8.47 20.36
C GLU A 161 12.81 -8.87 18.96
N ALA A 162 13.58 -8.02 18.28
CA ALA A 162 14.16 -8.31 16.98
C ALA A 162 15.14 -9.52 17.06
N TYR A 163 15.92 -9.64 18.15
CA TYR A 163 16.77 -10.79 18.39
C TYR A 163 15.95 -12.06 18.64
N ARG A 164 14.92 -12.01 19.51
CA ARG A 164 14.07 -13.14 19.84
C ARG A 164 13.31 -13.68 18.62
N THR A 165 12.93 -12.81 17.70
CA THR A 165 12.15 -13.16 16.49
C THR A 165 13.03 -13.42 15.28
N GLU A 166 14.37 -13.47 15.42
CA GLU A 166 15.32 -13.66 14.33
C GLU A 166 15.09 -12.65 13.18
N ALA A 167 14.94 -11.36 13.52
CA ALA A 167 14.66 -10.24 12.62
C ALA A 167 13.26 -10.22 11.98
N LYS A 168 12.34 -11.14 12.26
CA LYS A 168 10.96 -11.09 11.74
C LYS A 168 10.19 -9.86 12.20
N ASP A 169 10.51 -9.36 13.40
CA ASP A 169 9.94 -8.09 13.88
C ASP A 169 10.35 -6.89 13.01
N VAL A 170 11.56 -6.89 12.46
CA VAL A 170 12.05 -5.84 11.56
C VAL A 170 11.16 -5.74 10.31
N VAL A 171 10.77 -6.88 9.75
CA VAL A 171 9.87 -6.92 8.58
C VAL A 171 8.50 -6.36 8.93
N LYS A 172 7.93 -6.74 10.07
CA LYS A 172 6.64 -6.20 10.53
C LYS A 172 6.70 -4.68 10.75
N GLN A 173 7.77 -4.18 11.34
CA GLN A 173 7.95 -2.74 11.53
C GLN A 173 8.16 -2.02 10.18
N PHE A 174 8.85 -2.64 9.24
CA PHE A 174 9.01 -2.12 7.87
C PHE A 174 7.67 -2.03 7.14
N GLU A 175 6.86 -3.09 7.15
CA GLU A 175 5.50 -3.11 6.60
C GLU A 175 4.64 -2.00 7.21
N ARG A 176 4.74 -1.83 8.54
CA ARG A 176 4.04 -0.76 9.26
C ARG A 176 4.46 0.63 8.81
N VAL A 177 5.76 0.88 8.66
CA VAL A 177 6.29 2.17 8.20
C VAL A 177 5.82 2.46 6.77
N ILE A 178 5.86 1.47 5.86
CA ILE A 178 5.37 1.65 4.50
C ILE A 178 3.88 2.01 4.49
N MET A 179 3.04 1.31 5.24
CA MET A 179 1.60 1.58 5.31
C MET A 179 1.27 2.97 5.89
N LEU A 180 2.15 3.56 6.67
CA LEU A 180 2.00 4.94 7.17
C LEU A 180 2.37 6.00 6.12
N HIS A 181 3.12 5.62 5.08
CA HIS A 181 3.53 6.51 3.99
C HIS A 181 2.65 6.42 2.73
N ILE A 182 1.68 5.50 2.70
CA ILE A 182 0.62 5.42 1.69
C ILE A 182 -0.52 6.37 2.05
#